data_aa4b1f6fa544045084121cf6dd21117d
#
_entry.id   aa4b1f6fa544045084121cf6dd21117d
#
_cell.length_a   1.000
_cell.length_b   1.000
_cell.length_c   1.000
_cell.angle_alpha   90.00
_cell.angle_beta   90.00
_cell.angle_gamma   90.00
#
_symmetry.space_group_name_H-M   'P 1'
#
loop_
_entity.id
_entity.type
_entity.pdbx_description
1 polymer ?
#
loop_
_entity_poly.entity_id
_entity_poly.type
_entity_poly.pdbx_seq_one_letter_code
_entity_poly.pdbx_strand_id
1 'polypeptide(L)'
;MSLGQPKEAGATYQQVIDRAGDNIYGQMAKLGLAESQARSGQFDQAINTFRELSLRKDGRLPVDGILMQLGRAYLDAGKRAEAQQTFNRIVEEFPESPFSGDARRELIA
;
A
#
# COMPACT_ATOMS: atom_id res chain seq x y z
N MET A 1 -0.81 25.15 1.68
CA MET A 1 -0.33 24.11 2.19
C MET A 1 0.77 23.63 1.44
N SER A 2 1.65 23.55 1.92
CA SER A 2 2.50 22.87 1.27
C SER A 2 2.06 21.52 1.21
N LEU A 3 1.14 21.48 0.57
CA LEU A 3 0.52 20.38 0.40
C LEU A 3 1.30 19.27 -0.03
N GLY A 4 2.31 19.51 -0.48
CA GLY A 4 3.09 18.47 -0.97
C GLY A 4 4.15 17.95 -0.06
N GLN A 5 4.05 18.20 1.21
CA GLN A 5 5.10 17.79 2.10
C GLN A 5 4.85 16.39 2.65
N PRO A 6 5.26 15.31 1.92
CA PRO A 6 5.04 13.95 2.41
C PRO A 6 5.71 13.65 3.75
N LYS A 7 6.82 14.31 4.04
CA LYS A 7 7.47 14.14 5.34
C LYS A 7 6.60 14.64 6.48
N GLU A 8 5.97 15.79 6.30
CA GLU A 8 5.07 16.35 7.31
C GLU A 8 3.84 15.48 7.48
N ALA A 9 3.27 15.01 6.38
CA ALA A 9 2.14 14.08 6.41
C ALA A 9 2.53 12.81 7.14
N GLY A 10 3.73 12.29 6.89
CA GLY A 10 4.23 11.09 7.56
C GLY A 10 4.31 11.27 9.06
N ALA A 11 4.80 12.41 9.52
CA ALA A 11 4.89 12.70 10.95
C ALA A 11 3.49 12.74 11.59
N THR A 12 2.50 13.32 10.91
CA THR A 12 1.14 13.37 11.39
C THR A 12 0.53 11.97 11.49
N TYR A 13 0.73 11.14 10.46
CA TYR A 13 0.26 9.76 10.48
C TYR A 13 0.92 8.96 11.61
N GLN A 14 2.20 9.18 11.85
CA GLN A 14 2.90 8.49 12.94
C GLN A 14 2.30 8.85 14.30
N GLN A 15 1.91 10.08 14.52
CA GLN A 15 1.25 10.49 15.75
C GLN A 15 -0.08 9.73 15.94
N VAL A 16 -0.85 9.56 14.88
CA VAL A 16 -2.10 8.81 14.96
C VAL A 16 -1.81 7.34 15.28
N ILE A 17 -0.81 6.75 14.64
CA ILE A 17 -0.41 5.36 14.90
C ILE A 17 -0.05 5.19 16.37
N ASP A 18 0.74 6.10 16.91
CA ASP A 18 1.19 6.03 18.28
C ASP A 18 0.04 6.10 19.27
N ARG A 19 -0.99 6.89 18.96
CA ARG A 19 -2.15 7.04 19.83
C ARG A 19 -3.17 5.93 19.67
N ALA A 20 -3.47 5.57 18.43
CA ALA A 20 -4.54 4.64 18.11
C ALA A 20 -4.10 3.17 18.22
N GLY A 21 -2.80 2.92 18.12
CA GLY A 21 -2.29 1.55 18.17
C GLY A 21 -2.77 0.73 16.99
N ASP A 22 -3.30 -0.46 17.27
CA ASP A 22 -3.62 -1.43 16.24
C ASP A 22 -5.10 -1.45 15.84
N ASN A 23 -5.87 -0.47 16.25
CA ASN A 23 -7.28 -0.39 15.84
C ASN A 23 -7.39 0.12 14.40
N ILE A 24 -8.64 0.25 13.90
CA ILE A 24 -8.86 0.65 12.50
C ILE A 24 -8.25 2.03 12.20
N TYR A 25 -8.28 2.95 13.15
CA TYR A 25 -7.72 4.29 12.93
C TYR A 25 -6.19 4.23 12.80
N GLY A 26 -5.54 3.40 13.62
CA GLY A 26 -4.10 3.17 13.50
C GLY A 26 -3.72 2.51 12.19
N GLN A 27 -4.53 1.55 11.73
CA GLN A 27 -4.32 0.89 10.44
C GLN A 27 -4.49 1.86 9.28
N MET A 28 -5.51 2.72 9.33
CA MET A 28 -5.71 3.76 8.31
C MET A 28 -4.54 4.74 8.28
N ALA A 29 -4.03 5.10 9.44
CA ALA A 29 -2.88 5.99 9.53
C ALA A 29 -1.62 5.34 8.98
N LYS A 30 -1.42 4.03 9.21
CA LYS A 30 -0.30 3.30 8.60
C LYS A 30 -0.41 3.29 7.09
N LEU A 31 -1.61 3.09 6.57
CA LEU A 31 -1.82 3.13 5.13
C LEU A 31 -1.47 4.51 4.57
N GLY A 32 -1.93 5.57 5.22
CA GLY A 32 -1.61 6.93 4.81
C GLY A 32 -0.11 7.22 4.87
N LEU A 33 0.56 6.71 5.89
CA LEU A 33 2.01 6.85 6.02
C LEU A 33 2.72 6.16 4.86
N ALA A 34 2.31 4.93 4.52
CA ALA A 34 2.90 4.20 3.40
C ALA A 34 2.69 4.93 2.07
N GLU A 35 1.49 5.47 1.85
CA GLU A 35 1.21 6.27 0.65
C GLU A 35 2.10 7.50 0.57
N SER A 36 2.32 8.16 1.70
CA SER A 36 3.19 9.31 1.81
C SER A 36 4.65 8.94 1.50
N GLN A 37 5.10 7.83 2.06
CA GLN A 37 6.46 7.32 1.83
C GLN A 37 6.67 6.99 0.35
N ALA A 38 5.69 6.36 -0.30
CA ALA A 38 5.79 6.04 -1.71
C ALA A 38 5.90 7.32 -2.56
N ARG A 39 5.13 8.35 -2.23
CA ARG A 39 5.19 9.61 -2.97
C ARG A 39 6.51 10.34 -2.79
N SER A 40 7.17 10.12 -1.66
CA SER A 40 8.46 10.77 -1.38
C SER A 40 9.66 9.93 -1.81
N GLY A 41 9.43 8.80 -2.44
CA GLY A 41 10.51 7.93 -2.92
C GLY A 41 11.06 6.96 -1.89
N GLN A 42 10.42 6.87 -0.73
CA GLN A 42 10.84 5.94 0.32
C GLN A 42 10.16 4.58 0.08
N PHE A 43 10.51 3.94 -1.02
CA PHE A 43 9.78 2.75 -1.50
C PHE A 43 9.92 1.55 -0.58
N ASP A 44 11.11 1.32 -0.01
CA ASP A 44 11.32 0.17 0.87
C ASP A 44 10.43 0.25 2.10
N GLN A 45 10.31 1.43 2.68
CA GLN A 45 9.45 1.63 3.85
C GLN A 45 7.99 1.48 3.50
N ALA A 46 7.56 2.05 2.35
CA ALA A 46 6.20 1.92 1.87
C ALA A 46 5.85 0.45 1.61
N ILE A 47 6.75 -0.27 0.96
CA ILE A 47 6.57 -1.70 0.67
C ILE A 47 6.37 -2.50 1.95
N ASN A 48 7.20 -2.27 2.96
CA ASN A 48 7.08 -2.99 4.23
C ASN A 48 5.73 -2.75 4.88
N THR A 49 5.26 -1.52 4.87
CA THR A 49 3.97 -1.17 5.49
C THR A 49 2.80 -1.72 4.69
N PHE A 50 2.80 -1.56 3.36
CA PHE A 50 1.75 -2.13 2.51
C PHE A 50 1.68 -3.64 2.65
N ARG A 51 2.83 -4.31 2.71
CA ARG A 51 2.88 -5.76 2.88
C ARG A 51 2.26 -6.17 4.21
N GLU A 52 2.66 -5.50 5.29
CA GLU A 52 2.12 -5.78 6.62
C GLU A 52 0.60 -5.66 6.62
N LEU A 53 0.08 -4.57 6.07
CA LEU A 53 -1.36 -4.33 6.04
C LEU A 53 -2.10 -5.34 5.15
N SER A 54 -1.47 -5.76 4.05
CA SER A 54 -2.10 -6.72 3.12
C SER A 54 -2.18 -8.12 3.67
N LEU A 55 -1.39 -8.45 4.69
CA LEU A 55 -1.36 -9.78 5.29
C LEU A 55 -2.25 -9.90 6.52
N ARG A 56 -2.86 -8.81 6.96
CA ARG A 56 -3.71 -8.86 8.15
C ARG A 56 -4.99 -9.62 7.87
N LYS A 57 -5.29 -10.55 8.77
CA LYS A 57 -6.48 -11.39 8.60
C LYS A 57 -7.74 -10.78 9.18
N ASP A 58 -7.61 -9.80 10.05
CA ASP A 58 -8.77 -9.10 10.61
C ASP A 58 -9.38 -8.10 9.61
N GLY A 59 -8.68 -7.85 8.51
CA GLY A 59 -9.26 -7.37 7.26
C GLY A 59 -10.14 -6.15 7.27
N ARG A 60 -9.84 -5.17 8.08
CA ARG A 60 -10.68 -3.96 8.13
C ARG A 60 -10.41 -2.99 7.00
N LEU A 61 -9.27 -3.10 6.34
CA LEU A 61 -8.91 -2.28 5.19
C LEU A 61 -9.10 -3.08 3.90
N PRO A 62 -9.35 -2.40 2.77
CA PRO A 62 -9.53 -3.09 1.48
C PRO A 62 -8.20 -3.65 0.98
N VAL A 63 -8.02 -4.95 1.12
CA VAL A 63 -6.76 -5.63 0.78
C VAL A 63 -6.45 -5.52 -0.71
N ASP A 64 -7.45 -5.58 -1.58
CA ASP A 64 -7.25 -5.45 -3.02
C ASP A 64 -6.61 -4.11 -3.41
N GLY A 65 -7.10 -3.02 -2.83
CA GLY A 65 -6.52 -1.70 -3.05
C GLY A 65 -5.11 -1.58 -2.49
N ILE A 66 -4.86 -2.17 -1.34
CA ILE A 66 -3.53 -2.18 -0.73
C ILE A 66 -2.56 -2.96 -1.59
N LEU A 67 -2.98 -4.11 -2.11
CA LEU A 67 -2.15 -4.91 -3.00
C LEU A 67 -1.83 -4.16 -4.29
N MET A 68 -2.77 -3.39 -4.81
CA MET A 68 -2.51 -2.57 -5.99
C MET A 68 -1.41 -1.53 -5.73
N GLN A 69 -1.48 -0.87 -4.59
CA GLN A 69 -0.46 0.09 -4.20
C GLN A 69 0.89 -0.59 -3.93
N LEU A 70 0.86 -1.77 -3.32
CA LEU A 70 2.07 -2.56 -3.07
C LEU A 70 2.75 -2.94 -4.38
N GLY A 71 1.96 -3.43 -5.35
CA GLY A 71 2.50 -3.80 -6.67
C GLY A 71 3.16 -2.62 -7.36
N ARG A 72 2.52 -1.45 -7.31
CA ARG A 72 3.09 -0.24 -7.90
C ARG A 72 4.35 0.21 -7.19
N ALA A 73 4.39 0.10 -5.87
CA ALA A 73 5.58 0.44 -5.10
C ALA A 73 6.75 -0.50 -5.46
N TYR A 74 6.47 -1.77 -5.66
CA TYR A 74 7.50 -2.71 -6.15
C TYR A 74 8.03 -2.28 -7.51
N LEU A 75 7.15 -1.90 -8.44
CA LEU A 75 7.59 -1.43 -9.76
C LEU A 75 8.48 -0.19 -9.63
N ASP A 76 8.06 0.76 -8.81
CA ASP A 76 8.82 1.99 -8.61
C ASP A 76 10.19 1.71 -7.98
N ALA A 77 10.27 0.67 -7.18
CA ALA A 77 11.53 0.25 -6.55
C ALA A 77 12.37 -0.64 -7.46
N GLY A 78 11.91 -0.93 -8.68
CA GLY A 78 12.63 -1.81 -9.60
C GLY A 78 12.47 -3.29 -9.30
N LYS A 79 11.51 -3.65 -8.45
CA LYS A 79 11.30 -5.05 -8.05
C LYS A 79 10.18 -5.67 -8.86
N ARG A 80 10.47 -5.95 -10.12
CA ARG A 80 9.47 -6.39 -11.09
C ARG A 80 8.87 -7.75 -10.77
N ALA A 81 9.67 -8.70 -10.32
CA ALA A 81 9.18 -10.04 -9.99
C ALA A 81 8.18 -10.00 -8.84
N GLU A 82 8.51 -9.26 -7.80
CA GLU A 82 7.62 -9.10 -6.65
C GLU A 82 6.34 -8.37 -7.05
N ALA A 83 6.44 -7.39 -7.93
CA ALA A 83 5.28 -6.68 -8.45
C ALA A 83 4.34 -7.63 -9.18
N GLN A 84 4.89 -8.48 -10.03
CA GLN A 84 4.08 -9.45 -10.78
C GLN A 84 3.36 -10.43 -9.85
N GLN A 85 4.05 -10.91 -8.83
CA GLN A 85 3.43 -11.80 -7.84
C GLN A 85 2.26 -11.09 -7.14
N THR A 86 2.44 -9.82 -6.79
CA THR A 86 1.42 -9.05 -6.11
C THR A 86 0.20 -8.79 -6.99
N PHE A 87 0.42 -8.40 -8.24
CA PHE A 87 -0.68 -8.20 -9.19
C PHE A 87 -1.41 -9.52 -9.48
N ASN A 88 -0.67 -10.61 -9.60
CA ASN A 88 -1.27 -11.92 -9.81
C ASN A 88 -2.16 -12.33 -8.65
N ARG A 89 -1.76 -11.99 -7.44
CA ARG A 89 -2.57 -12.25 -6.26
C ARG A 89 -3.91 -11.51 -6.32
N ILE A 90 -3.92 -10.28 -6.83
CA ILE A 90 -5.18 -9.54 -7.01
C ILE A 90 -6.10 -10.29 -7.98
N VAL A 91 -5.57 -10.74 -9.10
CA VAL A 91 -6.35 -11.43 -10.13
C VAL A 91 -6.90 -12.76 -9.60
N GLU A 92 -6.10 -13.49 -8.82
CA GLU A 92 -6.51 -14.80 -8.32
C GLU A 92 -7.43 -14.74 -7.11
N GLU A 93 -7.13 -13.85 -6.16
CA GLU A 93 -7.88 -13.79 -4.90
C GLU A 93 -9.03 -12.79 -4.94
N PHE A 94 -8.93 -11.79 -5.81
CA PHE A 94 -9.94 -10.73 -5.91
C PHE A 94 -10.36 -10.50 -7.36
N PRO A 95 -10.85 -11.55 -8.05
CA PRO A 95 -11.17 -11.39 -9.48
C PRO A 95 -12.31 -10.41 -9.76
N GLU A 96 -13.14 -10.15 -8.77
CA GLU A 96 -14.25 -9.21 -8.91
C GLU A 96 -13.89 -7.80 -8.46
N SER A 97 -12.67 -7.59 -8.01
CA SER A 97 -12.22 -6.27 -7.60
C SER A 97 -12.17 -5.30 -8.79
N PRO A 98 -12.51 -4.03 -8.57
CA PRO A 98 -12.29 -3.02 -9.62
C PRO A 98 -10.83 -2.90 -10.04
N PHE A 99 -9.89 -3.37 -9.21
CA PHE A 99 -8.47 -3.32 -9.53
C PHE A 99 -7.98 -4.52 -10.35
N SER A 100 -8.80 -5.57 -10.51
CA SER A 100 -8.34 -6.77 -11.20
C SER A 100 -8.00 -6.52 -12.66
N GLY A 101 -8.74 -5.64 -13.33
CA GLY A 101 -8.44 -5.25 -14.70
C GLY A 101 -7.09 -4.55 -14.83
N ASP A 102 -6.83 -3.61 -13.93
CA ASP A 102 -5.54 -2.90 -13.92
C ASP A 102 -4.40 -3.86 -13.60
N ALA A 103 -4.61 -4.78 -12.65
CA ALA A 103 -3.60 -5.77 -12.30
C ALA A 103 -3.26 -6.67 -13.49
N ARG A 104 -4.26 -7.08 -14.26
CA ARG A 104 -4.03 -7.88 -15.46
C ARG A 104 -3.23 -7.12 -16.50
N ARG A 105 -3.50 -5.84 -16.68
CA ARG A 105 -2.73 -5.02 -17.61
C ARG A 105 -1.26 -4.92 -17.20
N GLU A 106 -1.00 -4.81 -15.90
CA GLU A 106 0.37 -4.77 -15.43
C GLU A 106 1.10 -6.11 -15.65
N LEU A 107 0.36 -7.23 -15.54
CA LEU A 107 0.96 -8.55 -15.78
C LEU A 107 1.31 -8.78 -17.25
N ILE A 108 0.57 -8.16 -18.15
CA ILE A 108 0.83 -8.29 -19.59
C ILE A 108 1.96 -7.36 -20.03
N ALA A 109 2.07 -6.21 -19.40
CA ALA A 109 3.09 -5.21 -19.78
C ALA A 109 4.55 -5.69 -19.51
#